data_9836cb5cd4ddb4f4bc0924bea32057b4
#
_entry.id   9836cb5cd4ddb4f4bc0924bea32057b4
#
_cell.length_a   1.000
_cell.length_b   1.000
_cell.length_c   1.000
_cell.angle_alpha   90.00
_cell.angle_beta   90.00
_cell.angle_gamma   90.00
#
_symmetry.space_group_name_H-M   'P 1'
#
loop_
_entity.id
_entity.type
_entity.pdbx_description
1 polymer ?
#
loop_
_entity_poly.entity_id
_entity_poly.type
_entity_poly.pdbx_seq_one_letter_code
_entity_poly.pdbx_strand_id
1 'polypeptide(L)'
;MLRFVQIAIQVAADAGRWWTLAFRSTRSINAENLFLRRQLALYIERGVKPRRIDSVTRIALVILSRFFHWRDALVVVRPETMIRWHRAGWKLFWRLKSRPGRPPIPLKIQALIRRMANENLSWGEERIANELLVKLGIQDSPRTVSKYLPKRPTRRPRRDMRWSTFLRLHAQGIIACDFFVAVTATFRLLYVFVVIEHCSRRLIHCNVTAHPSAAWTLQQLREATGLQDQYKYLLHDRDSIFANHLDESIARLGVKVLKSPPHSPMANAICERVIGTVRRECLDWLIPLSASHLRSILKSWVPHYNTGRPHMALGPGVPDPPLTSLDHPHLNSRHRRGESYAVLANPILGGLHHEYFLEPACA
;
A
#
# COMPACT_ATOMS: atom_id res chain seq x y z
N MET A 1 -44.12 -0.88 -58.45
CA MET A 1 -44.27 0.56 -58.10
C MET A 1 -43.35 0.99 -56.95
N LEU A 2 -43.30 0.35 -55.82
CA LEU A 2 -42.48 0.77 -54.64
C LEU A 2 -40.97 0.95 -54.96
N ARG A 3 -40.34 0.08 -55.77
CA ARG A 3 -38.95 0.19 -56.19
C ARG A 3 -38.64 1.42 -57.04
N PHE A 4 -39.57 1.76 -57.94
CA PHE A 4 -39.39 2.97 -58.78
C PHE A 4 -39.49 4.28 -57.98
N VAL A 5 -40.35 4.32 -56.96
CA VAL A 5 -40.49 5.45 -56.09
C VAL A 5 -39.21 5.63 -55.20
N GLN A 6 -38.65 4.54 -54.73
CA GLN A 6 -37.41 4.56 -53.95
C GLN A 6 -36.23 5.06 -54.81
N ILE A 7 -36.12 4.60 -56.07
CA ILE A 7 -35.08 5.06 -56.98
C ILE A 7 -35.23 6.56 -57.27
N ALA A 8 -36.45 7.04 -57.55
CA ALA A 8 -36.71 8.43 -57.80
C ALA A 8 -36.36 9.33 -56.59
N ILE A 9 -36.67 8.90 -55.38
CA ILE A 9 -36.32 9.59 -54.14
C ILE A 9 -34.79 9.64 -53.96
N GLN A 10 -34.08 8.54 -54.21
CA GLN A 10 -32.61 8.53 -54.13
C GLN A 10 -31.96 9.45 -55.15
N VAL A 11 -32.43 9.41 -56.42
CA VAL A 11 -31.92 10.32 -57.47
C VAL A 11 -32.17 11.78 -57.15
N ALA A 12 -33.35 12.12 -56.61
CA ALA A 12 -33.68 13.48 -56.17
C ALA A 12 -32.80 13.93 -54.96
N ALA A 13 -32.53 13.01 -54.03
CA ALA A 13 -31.60 13.27 -52.92
C ALA A 13 -30.16 13.49 -53.40
N ASP A 14 -29.70 12.70 -54.39
CA ASP A 14 -28.34 12.85 -54.94
C ASP A 14 -28.21 14.12 -55.77
N ALA A 15 -29.24 14.55 -56.52
CA ALA A 15 -29.31 15.83 -57.21
C ALA A 15 -29.25 17.01 -56.22
N GLY A 16 -29.96 16.91 -55.09
CA GLY A 16 -29.89 17.89 -54.01
C GLY A 16 -28.46 17.99 -53.37
N ARG A 17 -27.84 16.84 -53.17
CA ARG A 17 -26.43 16.80 -52.70
C ARG A 17 -25.47 17.40 -53.70
N TRP A 18 -25.64 17.11 -55.00
CA TRP A 18 -24.82 17.69 -56.06
C TRP A 18 -24.96 19.23 -56.09
N TRP A 19 -26.18 19.75 -55.93
CA TRP A 19 -26.44 21.18 -55.86
C TRP A 19 -25.72 21.82 -54.66
N THR A 20 -25.73 21.20 -53.47
CA THR A 20 -25.00 21.72 -52.29
C THR A 20 -23.47 21.71 -52.49
N LEU A 21 -22.91 20.79 -53.30
CA LEU A 21 -21.48 20.77 -53.64
C LEU A 21 -21.05 21.99 -54.49
N ALA A 22 -21.95 22.54 -55.33
CA ALA A 22 -21.67 23.73 -56.13
C ALA A 22 -21.38 25.00 -55.31
N PHE A 23 -21.85 25.04 -54.06
CA PHE A 23 -21.59 26.16 -53.12
C PHE A 23 -20.40 25.92 -52.19
N ARG A 24 -19.74 24.77 -52.25
CA ARG A 24 -18.54 24.47 -51.46
C ARG A 24 -17.27 24.99 -52.17
N SER A 25 -16.29 25.40 -51.35
CA SER A 25 -14.99 25.81 -51.89
C SER A 25 -14.29 24.62 -52.56
N THR A 26 -13.66 24.86 -53.71
CA THR A 26 -12.88 23.84 -54.47
C THR A 26 -11.81 23.18 -53.62
N ARG A 27 -11.22 23.92 -52.67
CA ARG A 27 -10.23 23.40 -51.69
C ARG A 27 -10.84 22.35 -50.78
N SER A 28 -12.06 22.58 -50.28
CA SER A 28 -12.78 21.64 -49.42
C SER A 28 -13.12 20.35 -50.16
N ILE A 29 -13.61 20.45 -51.39
CA ILE A 29 -13.98 19.31 -52.24
C ILE A 29 -12.73 18.47 -52.59
N ASN A 30 -11.62 19.12 -52.95
CA ASN A 30 -10.38 18.42 -53.24
C ASN A 30 -9.79 17.71 -52.01
N ALA A 31 -9.86 18.34 -50.84
CA ALA A 31 -9.40 17.73 -49.61
C ALA A 31 -10.26 16.52 -49.22
N GLU A 32 -11.58 16.63 -49.34
CA GLU A 32 -12.52 15.52 -49.07
C GLU A 32 -12.30 14.37 -50.06
N ASN A 33 -12.14 14.66 -51.32
CA ASN A 33 -11.87 13.65 -52.36
C ASN A 33 -10.55 12.89 -52.09
N LEU A 34 -9.49 13.59 -51.74
CA LEU A 34 -8.20 12.98 -51.41
C LEU A 34 -8.30 12.16 -50.13
N PHE A 35 -9.04 12.64 -49.16
CA PHE A 35 -9.31 11.93 -47.91
C PHE A 35 -10.05 10.59 -48.12
N LEU A 36 -11.12 10.61 -48.92
CA LEU A 36 -11.87 9.43 -49.30
C LEU A 36 -11.04 8.43 -50.14
N ARG A 37 -10.28 8.94 -51.14
CA ARG A 37 -9.35 8.11 -51.93
C ARG A 37 -8.32 7.42 -51.06
N ARG A 38 -7.76 8.09 -50.07
CA ARG A 38 -6.80 7.48 -49.13
C ARG A 38 -7.46 6.37 -48.26
N GLN A 39 -8.68 6.54 -47.88
CA GLN A 39 -9.41 5.49 -47.19
C GLN A 39 -9.72 4.31 -48.10
N LEU A 40 -10.14 4.57 -49.36
CA LEU A 40 -10.43 3.56 -50.36
C LEU A 40 -9.16 2.76 -50.75
N ALA A 41 -8.02 3.41 -50.86
CA ALA A 41 -6.75 2.75 -51.16
C ALA A 41 -6.39 1.66 -50.15
N LEU A 42 -6.70 1.87 -48.86
CA LEU A 42 -6.46 0.86 -47.84
C LEU A 42 -7.30 -0.43 -48.00
N TYR A 43 -8.48 -0.32 -48.64
CA TYR A 43 -9.29 -1.48 -48.96
C TYR A 43 -8.81 -2.18 -50.26
N ILE A 44 -8.37 -1.42 -51.25
CA ILE A 44 -7.92 -1.94 -52.54
C ILE A 44 -6.59 -2.66 -52.39
N GLU A 45 -5.60 -2.07 -51.69
CA GLU A 45 -4.26 -2.64 -51.52
C GLU A 45 -4.24 -3.97 -50.79
N ARG A 46 -5.20 -4.21 -49.89
CA ARG A 46 -5.17 -5.40 -49.01
C ARG A 46 -6.27 -6.43 -49.26
N GLY A 47 -7.25 -6.15 -50.10
CA GLY A 47 -8.39 -7.03 -50.35
C GLY A 47 -9.21 -7.42 -49.13
N VAL A 48 -8.82 -6.95 -47.92
CA VAL A 48 -9.41 -7.26 -46.63
C VAL A 48 -9.52 -5.98 -45.80
N LYS A 49 -10.56 -5.84 -44.99
CA LYS A 49 -10.77 -4.69 -44.11
C LYS A 49 -9.52 -4.38 -43.26
N PRO A 50 -8.91 -3.21 -43.37
CA PRO A 50 -7.66 -2.91 -42.69
C PRO A 50 -7.85 -2.88 -41.15
N ARG A 51 -7.12 -3.72 -40.41
CA ARG A 51 -7.13 -3.73 -38.94
C ARG A 51 -6.37 -2.58 -38.31
N ARG A 52 -5.31 -2.13 -38.95
CA ARG A 52 -4.45 -1.01 -38.46
C ARG A 52 -4.05 -0.10 -39.57
N ILE A 53 -4.19 1.20 -39.37
CA ILE A 53 -3.78 2.24 -40.30
C ILE A 53 -2.34 2.62 -40.02
N ASP A 54 -1.51 2.72 -41.04
CA ASP A 54 -0.12 3.14 -40.97
C ASP A 54 0.03 4.60 -40.51
N SER A 55 1.25 4.98 -40.12
CA SER A 55 1.51 6.31 -39.57
C SER A 55 1.36 7.42 -40.61
N VAL A 56 1.71 7.13 -41.87
CA VAL A 56 1.65 8.10 -42.98
C VAL A 56 0.18 8.43 -43.26
N THR A 57 -0.65 7.41 -43.41
CA THR A 57 -2.10 7.61 -43.65
C THR A 57 -2.77 8.32 -42.48
N ARG A 58 -2.39 8.01 -41.22
CA ARG A 58 -2.90 8.75 -40.05
C ARG A 58 -2.61 10.24 -40.13
N ILE A 59 -1.37 10.61 -40.46
CA ILE A 59 -0.97 12.00 -40.55
C ILE A 59 -1.72 12.68 -41.71
N ALA A 60 -1.79 12.04 -42.87
CA ALA A 60 -2.52 12.54 -44.03
C ALA A 60 -4.00 12.82 -43.72
N LEU A 61 -4.69 11.85 -43.08
CA LEU A 61 -6.10 12.02 -42.66
C LEU A 61 -6.28 13.16 -41.67
N VAL A 62 -5.38 13.31 -40.70
CA VAL A 62 -5.40 14.40 -39.70
C VAL A 62 -5.18 15.77 -40.37
N ILE A 63 -4.29 15.89 -41.37
CA ILE A 63 -4.06 17.15 -42.07
C ILE A 63 -5.26 17.50 -42.96
N LEU A 64 -5.74 16.54 -43.72
CA LEU A 64 -6.87 16.77 -44.65
C LEU A 64 -8.16 17.12 -43.91
N SER A 65 -8.39 16.55 -42.74
CA SER A 65 -9.58 16.85 -41.94
C SER A 65 -9.71 18.32 -41.51
N ARG A 66 -8.67 19.13 -41.66
CA ARG A 66 -8.73 20.58 -41.35
C ARG A 66 -9.43 21.41 -42.41
N PHE A 67 -9.60 20.87 -43.64
CA PHE A 67 -10.09 21.63 -44.79
C PHE A 67 -11.57 21.42 -45.08
N PHE A 68 -12.25 20.45 -44.38
CA PHE A 68 -13.66 20.16 -44.60
C PHE A 68 -14.31 19.52 -43.36
N HIS A 69 -15.62 19.36 -43.38
CA HIS A 69 -16.37 18.65 -42.29
C HIS A 69 -16.16 17.15 -42.39
N TRP A 70 -15.10 16.66 -41.72
CA TRP A 70 -14.60 15.29 -41.83
C TRP A 70 -15.47 14.22 -41.15
N ARG A 71 -16.37 14.60 -40.23
CA ARG A 71 -17.17 13.62 -39.44
C ARG A 71 -18.04 12.75 -40.32
N ASP A 72 -18.62 13.31 -41.38
CA ASP A 72 -19.53 12.61 -42.26
C ASP A 72 -18.80 11.78 -43.33
N ALA A 73 -17.50 12.08 -43.59
CA ALA A 73 -16.66 11.39 -44.55
C ALA A 73 -15.81 10.25 -43.93
N LEU A 74 -16.03 9.94 -42.65
CA LEU A 74 -15.31 8.84 -41.99
C LEU A 74 -15.93 7.49 -42.30
N VAL A 75 -15.17 6.62 -43.00
CA VAL A 75 -15.58 5.26 -43.34
C VAL A 75 -14.75 4.21 -42.56
N VAL A 76 -13.45 4.45 -42.44
CA VAL A 76 -12.49 3.45 -41.90
C VAL A 76 -12.24 3.60 -40.42
N VAL A 77 -12.43 4.78 -39.85
CA VAL A 77 -12.06 5.14 -38.48
C VAL A 77 -13.24 5.75 -37.74
N ARG A 78 -13.35 5.47 -36.46
CA ARG A 78 -14.34 6.14 -35.59
C ARG A 78 -13.94 7.58 -35.29
N PRO A 79 -14.89 8.51 -35.12
CA PRO A 79 -14.60 9.90 -34.79
C PRO A 79 -13.67 10.08 -33.58
N GLU A 80 -13.84 9.26 -32.53
CA GLU A 80 -13.02 9.31 -31.32
C GLU A 80 -11.56 8.97 -31.62
N THR A 81 -11.31 8.09 -32.57
CA THR A 81 -9.95 7.73 -32.99
C THR A 81 -9.27 8.89 -33.73
N MET A 82 -10.00 9.59 -34.58
CA MET A 82 -9.51 10.80 -35.26
C MET A 82 -9.17 11.90 -34.25
N ILE A 83 -10.06 12.15 -33.29
CA ILE A 83 -9.82 13.14 -32.22
C ILE A 83 -8.59 12.77 -31.39
N ARG A 84 -8.40 11.48 -31.10
CA ARG A 84 -7.21 11.00 -30.37
C ARG A 84 -5.93 11.26 -31.16
N TRP A 85 -5.93 11.09 -32.48
CA TRP A 85 -4.77 11.39 -33.32
C TRP A 85 -4.46 12.88 -33.37
N HIS A 86 -5.49 13.73 -33.49
CA HIS A 86 -5.34 15.18 -33.37
C HIS A 86 -4.71 15.59 -32.05
N ARG A 87 -5.22 15.06 -30.92
CA ARG A 87 -4.65 15.34 -29.60
C ARG A 87 -3.19 14.87 -29.48
N ALA A 88 -2.87 13.71 -30.02
CA ALA A 88 -1.50 13.19 -30.02
C ALA A 88 -0.56 14.07 -30.86
N GLY A 89 -1.01 14.54 -32.05
CA GLY A 89 -0.28 15.46 -32.89
C GLY A 89 -0.02 16.82 -32.23
N TRP A 90 -1.06 17.38 -31.56
CA TRP A 90 -0.92 18.61 -30.79
C TRP A 90 0.04 18.46 -29.62
N LYS A 91 -0.03 17.35 -28.89
CA LYS A 91 0.89 17.06 -27.79
C LYS A 91 2.34 16.95 -28.28
N LEU A 92 2.55 16.32 -29.42
CA LEU A 92 3.87 16.22 -30.05
C LEU A 92 4.39 17.60 -30.52
N PHE A 93 3.54 18.38 -31.20
CA PHE A 93 3.88 19.73 -31.63
C PHE A 93 4.30 20.64 -30.48
N TRP A 94 3.52 20.67 -29.40
CA TRP A 94 3.86 21.47 -28.25
C TRP A 94 5.11 20.96 -27.51
N ARG A 95 5.33 19.65 -27.48
CA ARG A 95 6.56 19.07 -26.91
C ARG A 95 7.81 19.47 -27.71
N LEU A 96 7.71 19.57 -29.05
CA LEU A 96 8.80 20.00 -29.89
C LEU A 96 9.02 21.53 -29.84
N LYS A 97 7.94 22.30 -29.69
CA LYS A 97 7.99 23.76 -29.61
C LYS A 97 8.31 24.27 -28.20
N SER A 98 8.00 23.50 -27.13
CA SER A 98 8.33 23.89 -25.77
C SER A 98 9.83 23.83 -25.52
N ARG A 99 10.39 24.93 -25.02
CA ARG A 99 11.78 24.94 -24.55
C ARG A 99 11.89 24.07 -23.30
N PRO A 100 13.00 23.36 -23.08
CA PRO A 100 13.23 22.66 -21.82
C PRO A 100 13.08 23.66 -20.67
N GLY A 101 12.24 23.32 -19.69
CA GLY A 101 12.05 24.14 -18.49
C GLY A 101 13.31 24.20 -17.64
N ARG A 102 13.24 24.91 -16.51
CA ARG A 102 14.33 24.94 -15.53
C ARG A 102 14.76 23.51 -15.19
N PRO A 103 16.07 23.19 -15.23
CA PRO A 103 16.56 21.85 -14.89
C PRO A 103 16.09 21.45 -13.48
N PRO A 104 15.77 20.18 -13.27
CA PRO A 104 15.41 19.68 -11.94
C PRO A 104 16.60 19.83 -10.98
N ILE A 105 16.32 20.03 -9.69
CA ILE A 105 17.37 20.05 -8.68
C ILE A 105 18.12 18.70 -8.65
N PRO A 106 19.40 18.68 -8.24
CA PRO A 106 20.21 17.47 -8.17
C PRO A 106 19.53 16.33 -7.41
N LEU A 107 19.68 15.10 -7.88
CA LEU A 107 19.06 13.92 -7.27
C LEU A 107 19.42 13.74 -5.79
N LYS A 108 20.65 14.12 -5.40
CA LYS A 108 21.11 14.10 -4.01
C LYS A 108 20.25 15.00 -3.11
N ILE A 109 19.91 16.21 -3.58
CA ILE A 109 19.07 17.16 -2.84
C ILE A 109 17.62 16.65 -2.79
N GLN A 110 17.10 16.08 -3.86
CA GLN A 110 15.77 15.45 -3.85
C GLN A 110 15.67 14.31 -2.84
N ALA A 111 16.71 13.46 -2.76
CA ALA A 111 16.79 12.38 -1.79
C ALA A 111 16.86 12.93 -0.36
N LEU A 112 17.64 13.99 -0.14
CA LEU A 112 17.76 14.66 1.16
C LEU A 112 16.41 15.25 1.61
N ILE A 113 15.70 15.95 0.74
CA ILE A 113 14.36 16.50 1.04
C ILE A 113 13.40 15.38 1.46
N ARG A 114 13.37 14.24 0.73
CA ARG A 114 12.53 13.09 1.06
C ARG A 114 12.92 12.46 2.40
N ARG A 115 14.20 12.34 2.66
CA ARG A 115 14.74 11.82 3.92
C ARG A 115 14.30 12.71 5.09
N MET A 116 14.54 14.03 5.01
CA MET A 116 14.13 14.98 6.04
C MET A 116 12.62 14.95 6.31
N ALA A 117 11.81 14.82 5.26
CA ALA A 117 10.36 14.72 5.39
C ALA A 117 9.87 13.40 6.03
N ASN A 118 10.60 12.30 5.81
CA ASN A 118 10.27 11.00 6.39
C ASN A 118 10.74 10.89 7.85
N GLU A 119 11.90 11.43 8.16
CA GLU A 119 12.44 11.47 9.53
C GLU A 119 11.66 12.44 10.41
N ASN A 120 11.10 13.53 9.82
CA ASN A 120 10.41 14.58 10.55
C ASN A 120 8.98 14.77 10.02
N LEU A 121 8.07 13.94 10.46
CA LEU A 121 6.68 13.90 9.97
C LEU A 121 5.88 15.20 10.22
N SER A 122 6.30 16.01 11.18
CA SER A 122 5.69 17.30 11.51
C SER A 122 6.19 18.46 10.64
N TRP A 123 7.29 18.26 9.87
CA TRP A 123 7.87 19.35 9.09
C TRP A 123 7.12 19.56 7.78
N GLY A 124 6.77 20.81 7.52
CA GLY A 124 6.25 21.27 6.25
C GLY A 124 7.35 21.71 5.30
N GLU A 125 6.96 22.12 4.08
CA GLU A 125 7.85 22.60 3.04
C GLU A 125 8.69 23.82 3.47
N GLU A 126 8.10 24.73 4.22
CA GLU A 126 8.78 25.95 4.70
C GLU A 126 9.89 25.60 5.69
N ARG A 127 9.59 24.72 6.64
CA ARG A 127 10.59 24.32 7.64
C ARG A 127 11.75 23.56 7.02
N ILE A 128 11.48 22.64 6.09
CA ILE A 128 12.52 21.89 5.38
C ILE A 128 13.38 22.84 4.52
N ALA A 129 12.75 23.82 3.82
CA ALA A 129 13.49 24.80 3.05
C ALA A 129 14.41 25.66 3.94
N ASN A 130 13.92 26.09 5.11
CA ASN A 130 14.73 26.85 6.08
C ASN A 130 15.87 26.04 6.69
N GLU A 131 15.64 24.75 7.01
CA GLU A 131 16.69 23.85 7.48
C GLU A 131 17.78 23.62 6.42
N LEU A 132 17.40 23.47 5.15
CA LEU A 132 18.31 23.37 4.02
C LEU A 132 19.16 24.64 3.88
N LEU A 133 18.52 25.82 4.01
CA LEU A 133 19.20 27.10 3.88
C LEU A 133 20.13 27.38 5.06
N VAL A 134 19.60 27.33 6.30
CA VAL A 134 20.32 27.78 7.50
C VAL A 134 21.42 26.81 7.89
N LYS A 135 21.18 25.50 7.78
CA LYS A 135 22.17 24.51 8.27
C LYS A 135 23.09 23.96 7.19
N LEU A 136 22.60 23.93 5.93
CA LEU A 136 23.33 23.30 4.83
C LEU A 136 23.71 24.28 3.72
N GLY A 137 23.31 25.56 3.82
CA GLY A 137 23.59 26.57 2.80
C GLY A 137 22.90 26.31 1.44
N ILE A 138 21.91 25.41 1.39
CA ILE A 138 21.20 25.04 0.15
C ILE A 138 19.98 25.93 0.01
N GLN A 139 19.98 26.81 -1.00
CA GLN A 139 18.91 27.76 -1.25
C GLN A 139 17.86 27.16 -2.22
N ASP A 140 16.83 26.55 -1.66
CA ASP A 140 15.67 26.07 -2.41
C ASP A 140 14.38 26.72 -1.89
N SER A 141 13.46 27.06 -2.81
CA SER A 141 12.19 27.66 -2.41
C SER A 141 11.26 26.61 -1.77
N PRO A 142 10.39 26.98 -0.81
CA PRO A 142 9.39 26.07 -0.24
C PRO A 142 8.54 25.38 -1.31
N ARG A 143 8.21 26.08 -2.41
CA ARG A 143 7.47 25.53 -3.54
C ARG A 143 8.27 24.41 -4.27
N THR A 144 9.58 24.54 -4.37
CA THR A 144 10.46 23.51 -4.92
C THR A 144 10.51 22.31 -4.00
N VAL A 145 10.67 22.53 -2.70
CA VAL A 145 10.64 21.47 -1.68
C VAL A 145 9.33 20.71 -1.70
N SER A 146 8.19 21.42 -1.74
CA SER A 146 6.84 20.84 -1.82
C SER A 146 6.65 19.86 -2.98
N LYS A 147 7.31 20.11 -4.13
CA LYS A 147 7.28 19.23 -5.31
C LYS A 147 7.88 17.84 -5.04
N TYR A 148 8.88 17.77 -4.15
CA TYR A 148 9.61 16.53 -3.85
C TYR A 148 9.19 15.87 -2.55
N LEU A 149 8.29 16.51 -1.78
CA LEU A 149 7.69 15.89 -0.61
C LEU A 149 6.88 14.64 -1.01
N PRO A 150 6.89 13.60 -0.19
CA PRO A 150 6.00 12.44 -0.39
C PRO A 150 4.55 12.93 -0.42
N LYS A 151 3.78 12.46 -1.42
CA LYS A 151 2.37 12.82 -1.54
C LYS A 151 1.62 12.37 -0.27
N ARG A 152 1.29 13.33 0.57
CA ARG A 152 0.42 13.09 1.71
C ARG A 152 -1.02 12.96 1.18
N PRO A 153 -1.80 12.01 1.68
CA PRO A 153 -3.21 11.94 1.31
C PRO A 153 -3.89 13.29 1.61
N THR A 154 -4.69 13.75 0.67
CA THR A 154 -5.30 15.09 0.60
C THR A 154 -6.33 15.42 1.69
N ARG A 155 -6.47 14.61 2.72
CA ARG A 155 -7.24 15.01 3.91
C ARG A 155 -6.47 16.09 4.64
N ARG A 156 -7.07 17.28 4.71
CA ARG A 156 -6.59 18.43 5.53
C ARG A 156 -6.07 17.90 6.86
N PRO A 157 -4.81 18.21 7.24
CA PRO A 157 -4.32 17.83 8.56
C PRO A 157 -5.22 18.54 9.57
N ARG A 158 -5.99 17.77 10.36
CA ARG A 158 -6.50 18.28 11.62
C ARG A 158 -5.28 18.78 12.40
N ARG A 159 -5.38 19.88 13.11
CA ARG A 159 -4.31 20.43 13.97
C ARG A 159 -3.82 19.42 15.01
N ASP A 160 -4.58 18.35 15.22
CA ASP A 160 -4.28 17.28 16.18
C ASP A 160 -3.33 16.26 15.57
N MET A 161 -2.35 15.84 16.36
CA MET A 161 -1.43 14.76 16.01
C MET A 161 -2.25 13.52 15.64
N ARG A 162 -2.03 12.97 14.43
CA ARG A 162 -2.72 11.75 14.02
C ARG A 162 -2.31 10.61 14.94
N TRP A 163 -3.28 9.78 15.31
CA TRP A 163 -3.05 8.61 16.14
C TRP A 163 -1.88 7.75 15.65
N SER A 164 -1.83 7.46 14.36
CA SER A 164 -0.72 6.71 13.74
C SER A 164 0.64 7.41 13.86
N THR A 165 0.68 8.74 13.85
CA THR A 165 1.90 9.53 14.06
C THR A 165 2.34 9.47 15.51
N PHE A 166 1.41 9.61 16.44
CA PHE A 166 1.66 9.46 17.86
C PHE A 166 2.24 8.07 18.18
N LEU A 167 1.58 7.01 17.74
CA LEU A 167 2.04 5.63 17.94
C LEU A 167 3.45 5.39 17.39
N ARG A 168 3.78 5.97 16.22
CA ARG A 168 5.10 5.83 15.61
C ARG A 168 6.19 6.55 16.41
N LEU A 169 5.90 7.78 16.88
CA LEU A 169 6.87 8.58 17.64
C LEU A 169 7.16 8.00 19.02
N HIS A 170 6.18 7.35 19.63
CA HIS A 170 6.28 6.80 20.99
C HIS A 170 6.36 5.26 21.02
N ALA A 171 6.58 4.61 19.87
CA ALA A 171 6.48 3.16 19.70
C ALA A 171 7.29 2.36 20.73
N GLN A 172 8.49 2.83 21.10
CA GLN A 172 9.37 2.17 22.05
C GLN A 172 8.82 2.14 23.49
N GLY A 173 8.01 3.14 23.85
CA GLY A 173 7.41 3.24 25.19
C GLY A 173 5.96 2.79 25.26
N ILE A 174 5.42 2.19 24.19
CA ILE A 174 4.03 1.74 24.13
C ILE A 174 3.98 0.22 24.21
N ILE A 175 3.16 -0.28 25.13
CA ILE A 175 2.66 -1.64 25.11
C ILE A 175 1.17 -1.63 24.79
N ALA A 176 0.69 -2.69 24.16
CA ALA A 176 -0.71 -2.89 23.85
C ALA A 176 -1.19 -4.19 24.49
N CYS A 177 -2.42 -4.20 24.98
CA CYS A 177 -3.01 -5.41 25.51
C CYS A 177 -4.43 -5.62 24.99
N ASP A 178 -4.84 -6.88 25.00
CA ASP A 178 -6.17 -7.28 24.58
C ASP A 178 -6.54 -8.66 25.11
N PHE A 179 -7.84 -8.97 25.07
CA PHE A 179 -8.38 -10.28 25.37
C PHE A 179 -8.92 -10.96 24.12
N PHE A 180 -8.75 -12.26 24.05
CA PHE A 180 -9.51 -13.07 23.11
C PHE A 180 -10.03 -14.35 23.76
N VAL A 181 -11.05 -14.94 23.16
CA VAL A 181 -11.70 -16.13 23.70
C VAL A 181 -11.20 -17.37 22.96
N ALA A 182 -10.87 -18.40 23.73
CA ALA A 182 -10.63 -19.77 23.26
C ALA A 182 -11.69 -20.69 23.82
N VAL A 183 -12.12 -21.69 23.06
CA VAL A 183 -13.13 -22.67 23.48
C VAL A 183 -12.44 -23.99 23.75
N THR A 184 -12.74 -24.62 24.92
CA THR A 184 -12.19 -25.94 25.24
C THR A 184 -12.97 -27.05 24.54
N ALA A 185 -12.44 -28.28 24.56
CA ALA A 185 -13.13 -29.49 24.06
C ALA A 185 -14.47 -29.75 24.82
N THR A 186 -14.62 -29.22 26.01
CA THR A 186 -15.86 -29.28 26.80
C THR A 186 -16.75 -28.05 26.66
N PHE A 187 -16.52 -27.23 25.60
CA PHE A 187 -17.27 -26.00 25.28
C PHE A 187 -17.21 -24.92 26.39
N ARG A 188 -16.23 -24.95 27.25
CA ARG A 188 -16.00 -23.88 28.24
C ARG A 188 -15.23 -22.74 27.58
N LEU A 189 -15.64 -21.50 27.86
CA LEU A 189 -14.97 -20.30 27.39
C LEU A 189 -13.77 -19.98 28.29
N LEU A 190 -12.63 -19.78 27.68
CA LEU A 190 -11.42 -19.31 28.35
C LEU A 190 -11.00 -17.99 27.74
N TYR A 191 -10.63 -17.04 28.57
CA TYR A 191 -10.12 -15.74 28.17
C TYR A 191 -8.60 -15.76 28.17
N VAL A 192 -8.01 -15.43 27.06
CA VAL A 192 -6.56 -15.30 26.92
C VAL A 192 -6.21 -13.81 26.88
N PHE A 193 -5.40 -13.39 27.83
CA PHE A 193 -4.86 -12.05 27.91
C PHE A 193 -3.49 -12.01 27.26
N VAL A 194 -3.25 -11.03 26.38
CA VAL A 194 -1.98 -10.82 25.70
C VAL A 194 -1.49 -9.40 25.91
N VAL A 195 -0.17 -9.25 26.11
CA VAL A 195 0.51 -7.95 26.19
C VAL A 195 1.69 -7.96 25.23
N ILE A 196 1.73 -6.97 24.33
CA ILE A 196 2.71 -6.89 23.25
C ILE A 196 3.39 -5.52 23.20
N GLU A 197 4.68 -5.49 22.96
CA GLU A 197 5.42 -4.25 22.65
C GLU A 197 5.05 -3.72 21.26
N HIS A 198 4.76 -2.43 21.18
CA HIS A 198 4.36 -1.82 19.91
C HIS A 198 5.52 -1.72 18.93
N CYS A 199 6.75 -1.50 19.37
CA CYS A 199 7.93 -1.33 18.50
C CYS A 199 8.46 -2.67 17.98
N SER A 200 8.89 -3.52 18.91
CA SER A 200 9.54 -4.81 18.63
C SER A 200 8.59 -5.90 18.15
N ARG A 201 7.29 -5.76 18.43
CA ARG A 201 6.27 -6.82 18.27
C ARG A 201 6.48 -8.00 19.21
N ARG A 202 7.31 -7.86 20.22
CA ARG A 202 7.57 -8.90 21.21
C ARG A 202 6.33 -9.10 22.08
N LEU A 203 5.87 -10.33 22.18
CA LEU A 203 4.80 -10.73 23.09
C LEU A 203 5.42 -10.90 24.49
N ILE A 204 5.23 -9.91 25.35
CA ILE A 204 5.88 -9.85 26.67
C ILE A 204 5.14 -10.64 27.74
N HIS A 205 3.81 -10.79 27.59
CA HIS A 205 3.01 -11.54 28.51
C HIS A 205 1.81 -12.22 27.85
N CYS A 206 1.49 -13.41 28.29
CA CYS A 206 0.33 -14.17 27.84
C CYS A 206 -0.17 -15.06 28.98
N ASN A 207 -1.43 -14.93 29.37
CA ASN A 207 -2.01 -15.78 30.40
C ASN A 207 -3.49 -16.07 30.12
N VAL A 208 -4.03 -17.09 30.83
CA VAL A 208 -5.38 -17.64 30.59
C VAL A 208 -6.17 -17.61 31.87
N THR A 209 -7.43 -17.17 31.80
CA THR A 209 -8.38 -17.21 32.90
C THR A 209 -9.77 -17.63 32.41
N ALA A 210 -10.55 -18.27 33.30
CA ALA A 210 -11.98 -18.50 33.06
C ALA A 210 -12.83 -17.26 33.46
N HIS A 211 -12.30 -16.41 34.34
CA HIS A 211 -13.02 -15.28 34.92
C HIS A 211 -12.15 -14.00 34.85
N PRO A 212 -12.19 -13.26 33.75
CA PRO A 212 -11.44 -12.03 33.62
C PRO A 212 -12.03 -10.98 34.56
N SER A 213 -11.21 -10.49 35.49
CA SER A 213 -11.57 -9.41 36.41
C SER A 213 -10.54 -8.29 36.32
N ALA A 214 -10.92 -7.06 36.67
CA ALA A 214 -10.00 -5.92 36.70
C ALA A 214 -8.80 -6.16 37.64
N ALA A 215 -9.02 -6.79 38.78
CA ALA A 215 -7.96 -7.13 39.73
C ALA A 215 -6.97 -8.15 39.14
N TRP A 216 -7.48 -9.19 38.48
CA TRP A 216 -6.64 -10.15 37.74
C TRP A 216 -5.86 -9.49 36.63
N THR A 217 -6.51 -8.66 35.82
CA THR A 217 -5.86 -7.94 34.70
C THR A 217 -4.77 -7.01 35.19
N LEU A 218 -5.00 -6.28 36.30
CA LEU A 218 -3.98 -5.43 36.91
C LEU A 218 -2.77 -6.25 37.37
N GLN A 219 -2.98 -7.43 37.93
CA GLN A 219 -1.91 -8.32 38.36
C GLN A 219 -1.10 -8.81 37.14
N GLN A 220 -1.78 -9.18 36.02
CA GLN A 220 -1.10 -9.57 34.77
C GLN A 220 -0.28 -8.44 34.21
N LEU A 221 -0.77 -7.20 34.24
CA LEU A 221 -0.03 -6.03 33.83
C LEU A 221 1.21 -5.76 34.66
N ARG A 222 1.11 -5.94 35.98
CA ARG A 222 2.28 -5.84 36.88
C ARG A 222 3.35 -6.89 36.58
N GLU A 223 2.92 -8.12 36.30
CA GLU A 223 3.81 -9.20 35.90
C GLU A 223 4.47 -8.93 34.53
N ALA A 224 3.73 -8.31 33.59
CA ALA A 224 4.22 -7.95 32.25
C ALA A 224 5.22 -6.79 32.26
N THR A 225 4.96 -5.74 33.06
CA THR A 225 5.78 -4.53 33.07
C THR A 225 6.98 -4.62 34.00
N GLY A 226 6.95 -5.52 35.01
CA GLY A 226 7.98 -5.62 36.01
C GLY A 226 8.15 -4.34 36.83
N LEU A 227 9.33 -4.17 37.45
CA LEU A 227 9.72 -2.97 38.18
C LEU A 227 10.43 -1.91 37.31
N GLN A 228 10.44 -2.07 36.00
CA GLN A 228 11.17 -1.21 35.09
C GLN A 228 10.26 -0.11 34.53
N ASP A 229 10.66 1.14 34.65
CA ASP A 229 10.02 2.35 34.09
C ASP A 229 10.12 2.43 32.54
N GLN A 230 10.20 1.28 31.86
CA GLN A 230 10.44 1.23 30.42
C GLN A 230 9.22 1.66 29.61
N TYR A 231 8.00 1.39 30.12
CA TYR A 231 6.77 1.64 29.40
C TYR A 231 6.03 2.87 29.92
N LYS A 232 5.76 3.82 29.02
CA LYS A 232 5.08 5.08 29.34
C LYS A 232 3.58 5.03 29.02
N TYR A 233 3.19 4.18 28.09
CA TYR A 233 1.82 4.12 27.58
C TYR A 233 1.33 2.68 27.48
N LEU A 234 0.09 2.46 27.90
CA LEU A 234 -0.67 1.22 27.67
C LEU A 234 -1.83 1.49 26.74
N LEU A 235 -1.89 0.79 25.62
CA LEU A 235 -2.99 0.85 24.66
C LEU A 235 -3.92 -0.35 24.91
N HIS A 236 -5.21 -0.10 25.12
CA HIS A 236 -6.24 -1.13 25.16
C HIS A 236 -7.55 -0.64 24.52
N ASP A 237 -8.44 -1.58 24.21
CA ASP A 237 -9.75 -1.30 23.69
C ASP A 237 -10.72 -0.89 24.80
N ARG A 238 -11.91 -0.40 24.41
CA ARG A 238 -12.96 0.03 25.33
C ARG A 238 -13.85 -1.11 25.81
N ASP A 239 -13.29 -2.29 25.99
CA ASP A 239 -14.04 -3.43 26.49
C ASP A 239 -14.41 -3.21 27.97
N SER A 240 -15.56 -3.75 28.40
CA SER A 240 -16.07 -3.66 29.74
C SER A 240 -15.16 -4.28 30.81
N ILE A 241 -14.30 -5.20 30.44
CA ILE A 241 -13.27 -5.79 31.31
C ILE A 241 -12.27 -4.71 31.77
N PHE A 242 -12.02 -3.68 30.95
CA PHE A 242 -11.21 -2.52 31.30
C PHE A 242 -12.05 -1.41 31.93
N ALA A 243 -12.57 -1.67 33.11
CA ALA A 243 -13.37 -0.71 33.86
C ALA A 243 -12.55 0.55 34.24
N ASN A 244 -13.22 1.69 34.47
CA ASN A 244 -12.54 2.96 34.78
C ASN A 244 -11.60 2.89 36.00
N HIS A 245 -11.94 2.12 37.03
CA HIS A 245 -11.10 1.92 38.22
C HIS A 245 -9.80 1.14 37.91
N LEU A 246 -9.77 0.34 36.83
CA LEU A 246 -8.56 -0.32 36.35
C LEU A 246 -7.59 0.70 35.73
N ASP A 247 -8.10 1.65 34.93
CA ASP A 247 -7.31 2.71 34.34
C ASP A 247 -6.62 3.58 35.39
N GLU A 248 -7.34 3.91 36.46
CA GLU A 248 -6.78 4.64 37.60
C GLU A 248 -5.67 3.85 38.30
N SER A 249 -5.87 2.54 38.46
CA SER A 249 -4.87 1.65 39.07
C SER A 249 -3.62 1.51 38.19
N ILE A 250 -3.78 1.47 36.87
CA ILE A 250 -2.67 1.47 35.88
C ILE A 250 -1.92 2.81 35.92
N ALA A 251 -2.64 3.93 36.02
CA ALA A 251 -2.04 5.25 36.14
C ALA A 251 -1.15 5.39 37.36
N ARG A 252 -1.55 4.74 38.49
CA ARG A 252 -0.73 4.68 39.73
C ARG A 252 0.56 3.86 39.58
N LEU A 253 0.65 3.01 38.55
CA LEU A 253 1.88 2.31 38.17
C LEU A 253 2.81 3.18 37.29
N GLY A 254 2.48 4.47 37.05
CA GLY A 254 3.26 5.36 36.20
C GLY A 254 2.97 5.23 34.70
N VAL A 255 2.05 4.35 34.30
CA VAL A 255 1.72 4.08 32.88
C VAL A 255 0.47 4.85 32.48
N LYS A 256 0.57 5.66 31.43
CA LYS A 256 -0.57 6.42 30.89
C LYS A 256 -1.43 5.54 29.99
N VAL A 257 -2.70 5.41 30.32
CA VAL A 257 -3.66 4.64 29.53
C VAL A 257 -4.05 5.41 28.25
N LEU A 258 -4.01 4.73 27.13
CA LEU A 258 -4.45 5.20 25.82
C LEU A 258 -5.62 4.33 25.36
N LYS A 259 -6.84 4.90 25.36
CA LYS A 259 -8.02 4.19 24.83
C LYS A 259 -8.09 4.32 23.33
N SER A 260 -8.39 3.23 22.62
CA SER A 260 -8.68 3.26 21.20
C SER A 260 -9.74 4.31 20.89
N PRO A 261 -9.55 5.18 19.86
CA PRO A 261 -10.59 6.12 19.46
C PRO A 261 -11.86 5.38 19.01
N PRO A 262 -13.08 5.90 19.29
CA PRO A 262 -14.31 5.30 18.82
C PRO A 262 -14.29 5.11 17.29
N HIS A 263 -14.81 3.99 16.81
CA HIS A 263 -14.86 3.64 15.39
C HIS A 263 -13.49 3.60 14.67
N SER A 264 -12.40 3.33 15.40
CA SER A 264 -11.06 3.17 14.84
C SER A 264 -10.53 1.76 15.10
N PRO A 265 -10.96 0.74 14.34
CA PRO A 265 -10.53 -0.64 14.53
C PRO A 265 -9.02 -0.82 14.36
N MET A 266 -8.37 0.07 13.59
CA MET A 266 -6.92 0.04 13.41
C MET A 266 -6.11 0.53 14.62
N ALA A 267 -6.75 1.02 15.68
CA ALA A 267 -6.04 1.59 16.82
C ALA A 267 -5.25 0.52 17.58
N ASN A 268 -5.81 -0.68 17.75
CA ASN A 268 -5.17 -1.83 18.40
C ASN A 268 -4.78 -2.95 17.40
N ALA A 269 -4.55 -2.58 16.13
CA ALA A 269 -4.27 -3.52 15.05
C ALA A 269 -3.09 -4.48 15.31
N ILE A 270 -2.23 -4.16 16.27
CA ILE A 270 -1.08 -5.00 16.64
C ILE A 270 -1.55 -6.18 17.46
N CYS A 271 -2.36 -5.96 18.49
CA CYS A 271 -2.97 -7.03 19.26
C CYS A 271 -3.89 -7.89 18.40
N GLU A 272 -4.74 -7.28 17.56
CA GLU A 272 -5.60 -8.01 16.63
C GLU A 272 -4.79 -8.94 15.71
N ARG A 273 -3.66 -8.46 15.20
CA ARG A 273 -2.76 -9.26 14.35
C ARG A 273 -2.13 -10.42 15.10
N VAL A 274 -1.67 -10.20 16.34
CA VAL A 274 -1.12 -11.29 17.18
C VAL A 274 -2.20 -12.31 17.49
N ILE A 275 -3.38 -11.88 17.90
CA ILE A 275 -4.54 -12.74 18.16
C ILE A 275 -4.88 -13.58 16.93
N GLY A 276 -4.94 -12.93 15.75
CA GLY A 276 -5.16 -13.63 14.49
C GLY A 276 -4.04 -14.62 14.14
N THR A 277 -2.80 -14.36 14.55
CA THR A 277 -1.66 -15.26 14.35
C THR A 277 -1.74 -16.46 15.30
N VAL A 278 -1.99 -16.22 16.61
CA VAL A 278 -2.20 -17.30 17.60
C VAL A 278 -3.32 -18.24 17.16
N ARG A 279 -4.43 -17.70 16.66
CA ARG A 279 -5.53 -18.53 16.16
C ARG A 279 -5.09 -19.40 14.99
N ARG A 280 -4.65 -18.80 13.90
CA ARG A 280 -4.30 -19.53 12.67
C ARG A 280 -3.13 -20.50 12.81
N GLU A 281 -2.13 -20.15 13.60
CA GLU A 281 -0.89 -20.92 13.70
C GLU A 281 -0.86 -21.86 14.90
N CYS A 282 -1.80 -21.73 15.85
CA CYS A 282 -1.82 -22.55 17.07
C CYS A 282 -3.22 -23.12 17.36
N LEU A 283 -4.20 -22.28 17.66
CA LEU A 283 -5.49 -22.73 18.21
C LEU A 283 -6.44 -23.36 17.19
N ASP A 284 -6.31 -23.06 15.90
CA ASP A 284 -7.10 -23.72 14.85
C ASP A 284 -6.65 -25.18 14.63
N TRP A 285 -5.46 -25.55 15.14
CA TRP A 285 -4.88 -26.88 15.04
C TRP A 285 -4.88 -27.67 16.36
N LEU A 286 -5.03 -27.01 17.49
CA LEU A 286 -4.94 -27.60 18.82
C LEU A 286 -6.17 -27.23 19.65
N ILE A 287 -6.95 -28.24 20.02
CA ILE A 287 -8.13 -28.05 20.86
C ILE A 287 -7.71 -28.08 22.33
N PRO A 288 -7.83 -26.99 23.10
CA PRO A 288 -7.47 -27.00 24.51
C PRO A 288 -8.47 -27.82 25.31
N LEU A 289 -7.97 -28.68 26.20
CA LEU A 289 -8.80 -29.51 27.09
C LEU A 289 -9.18 -28.74 28.37
N SER A 290 -8.27 -27.92 28.87
CA SER A 290 -8.42 -27.15 30.12
C SER A 290 -7.64 -25.83 30.06
N ALA A 291 -7.82 -24.97 31.05
CA ALA A 291 -7.04 -23.74 31.18
C ALA A 291 -5.54 -24.02 31.38
N SER A 292 -5.18 -25.06 32.14
CA SER A 292 -3.77 -25.47 32.29
C SER A 292 -3.16 -25.98 31.00
N HIS A 293 -3.90 -26.77 30.22
CA HIS A 293 -3.46 -27.24 28.91
C HIS A 293 -3.27 -26.07 27.93
N LEU A 294 -4.22 -25.12 27.87
CA LEU A 294 -4.07 -23.93 27.06
C LEU A 294 -2.84 -23.08 27.44
N ARG A 295 -2.60 -22.91 28.76
CA ARG A 295 -1.38 -22.21 29.23
C ARG A 295 -0.11 -22.94 28.78
N SER A 296 -0.08 -24.27 28.83
CA SER A 296 1.07 -25.06 28.36
C SER A 296 1.33 -24.88 26.88
N ILE A 297 0.27 -24.92 26.06
CA ILE A 297 0.35 -24.67 24.63
C ILE A 297 0.94 -23.27 24.36
N LEU A 298 0.36 -22.24 24.99
CA LEU A 298 0.83 -20.86 24.79
C LEU A 298 2.24 -20.63 25.33
N LYS A 299 2.62 -21.28 26.45
CA LYS A 299 3.98 -21.24 27.00
C LYS A 299 5.01 -21.77 26.01
N SER A 300 4.66 -22.77 25.22
CA SER A 300 5.53 -23.31 24.16
C SER A 300 5.50 -22.45 22.89
N TRP A 301 4.36 -21.83 22.56
CA TRP A 301 4.20 -21.04 21.35
C TRP A 301 4.81 -19.62 21.45
N VAL A 302 4.73 -18.96 22.62
CA VAL A 302 5.23 -17.58 22.81
C VAL A 302 6.74 -17.44 22.52
N PRO A 303 7.63 -18.33 23.00
CA PRO A 303 9.03 -18.30 22.63
C PRO A 303 9.23 -18.44 21.10
N HIS A 304 8.54 -19.37 20.45
CA HIS A 304 8.57 -19.54 19.01
C HIS A 304 8.15 -18.24 18.28
N TYR A 305 7.06 -17.61 18.72
CA TYR A 305 6.61 -16.35 18.16
C TYR A 305 7.68 -15.24 18.28
N ASN A 306 8.37 -15.15 19.43
CA ASN A 306 9.34 -14.09 19.70
C ASN A 306 10.69 -14.33 19.04
N THR A 307 11.21 -15.55 19.04
CA THR A 307 12.60 -15.84 18.64
C THR A 307 12.72 -16.65 17.36
N GLY A 308 11.75 -17.53 17.06
CA GLY A 308 11.81 -18.44 15.92
C GLY A 308 11.04 -18.00 14.68
N ARG A 309 10.02 -17.14 14.86
CA ARG A 309 9.11 -16.76 13.78
C ARG A 309 9.50 -15.44 13.12
N PRO A 310 9.89 -15.43 11.82
CA PRO A 310 10.16 -14.19 11.10
C PRO A 310 8.90 -13.34 10.89
N HIS A 311 9.04 -12.02 11.04
CA HIS A 311 7.98 -11.03 10.86
C HIS A 311 8.29 -10.06 9.73
N MET A 312 7.45 -9.99 8.70
CA MET A 312 7.62 -9.07 7.57
C MET A 312 7.69 -7.59 8.00
N ALA A 313 6.96 -7.24 9.06
CA ALA A 313 6.97 -5.87 9.59
C ALA A 313 8.31 -5.45 10.21
N LEU A 314 9.19 -6.41 10.51
CA LEU A 314 10.52 -6.21 11.08
C LEU A 314 11.64 -6.40 10.02
N GLY A 315 11.30 -6.41 8.72
CA GLY A 315 12.25 -6.51 7.63
C GLY A 315 12.95 -7.87 7.56
N PRO A 316 12.27 -8.94 7.41
CA PRO A 316 12.19 -10.31 7.88
C PRO A 316 13.02 -10.64 9.14
N GLY A 317 12.85 -9.84 10.20
CA GLY A 317 13.44 -10.10 11.52
C GLY A 317 12.48 -10.81 12.48
N VAL A 318 13.00 -11.25 13.62
CA VAL A 318 12.23 -11.78 14.75
C VAL A 318 12.06 -10.71 15.84
N PRO A 319 10.98 -10.76 16.67
CA PRO A 319 10.74 -9.76 17.72
C PRO A 319 11.85 -9.66 18.78
N ASP A 320 12.47 -10.78 19.11
CA ASP A 320 13.51 -10.91 20.14
C ASP A 320 14.68 -11.71 19.57
N PRO A 321 15.56 -11.08 18.76
CA PRO A 321 16.66 -11.78 18.12
C PRO A 321 17.70 -12.23 19.17
N PRO A 322 18.18 -13.48 19.10
CA PRO A 322 19.25 -13.93 19.99
C PRO A 322 20.53 -13.11 19.75
N LEU A 323 21.22 -12.76 20.84
CA LEU A 323 22.44 -11.92 20.81
C LEU A 323 23.57 -12.49 19.92
N THR A 324 23.54 -13.79 19.63
CA THR A 324 24.54 -14.49 18.81
C THR A 324 24.22 -14.56 17.32
N SER A 325 23.07 -14.04 16.87
CA SER A 325 22.62 -14.19 15.47
C SER A 325 23.24 -13.20 14.47
N LEU A 326 24.19 -12.38 14.87
CA LEU A 326 24.74 -11.31 14.03
C LEU A 326 25.83 -11.76 13.03
N ASP A 327 26.35 -12.97 13.18
CA ASP A 327 27.35 -13.52 12.25
C ASP A 327 26.81 -14.68 11.45
N HIS A 328 25.99 -14.39 10.43
CA HIS A 328 25.80 -15.30 9.32
C HIS A 328 26.85 -15.02 8.23
N PRO A 329 27.95 -15.78 8.16
CA PRO A 329 29.05 -15.50 7.22
C PRO A 329 28.69 -15.65 5.74
N HIS A 330 27.44 -15.95 5.41
CA HIS A 330 27.03 -16.36 4.06
C HIS A 330 25.96 -15.46 3.39
N LEU A 331 25.73 -14.24 3.89
CA LEU A 331 24.78 -13.29 3.27
C LEU A 331 25.11 -12.88 1.82
N ASN A 332 26.32 -13.20 1.32
CA ASN A 332 26.77 -12.78 -0.01
C ASN A 332 26.62 -13.82 -1.13
N SER A 333 26.23 -15.06 -0.84
CA SER A 333 26.03 -16.07 -1.88
C SER A 333 24.57 -16.48 -2.00
N ARG A 334 23.85 -15.87 -2.96
CA ARG A 334 22.50 -16.34 -3.33
C ARG A 334 22.57 -17.83 -3.69
N HIS A 335 21.77 -18.65 -2.99
CA HIS A 335 21.58 -20.09 -3.29
C HIS A 335 22.75 -21.06 -2.98
N ARG A 336 23.82 -20.62 -2.31
CA ARG A 336 24.86 -21.55 -1.86
C ARG A 336 24.82 -21.72 -0.35
N ARG A 337 24.43 -22.89 0.07
CA ARG A 337 24.67 -23.41 1.40
C ARG A 337 26.18 -23.84 1.45
N GLY A 338 26.94 -23.41 2.46
CA GLY A 338 28.27 -23.91 2.66
C GLY A 338 28.20 -25.43 2.85
N GLU A 339 29.03 -26.20 2.16
CA GLU A 339 29.06 -27.67 2.21
C GLU A 339 29.36 -28.21 3.62
N SER A 340 29.88 -27.35 4.50
CA SER A 340 30.26 -27.66 5.89
C SER A 340 29.13 -27.51 6.92
N TYR A 341 27.86 -27.25 6.52
CA TYR A 341 26.76 -27.11 7.45
C TYR A 341 25.57 -28.00 7.10
N ALA A 342 25.03 -28.68 8.13
CA ALA A 342 23.76 -29.37 8.08
C ALA A 342 22.61 -28.47 8.52
N VAL A 343 21.42 -28.65 7.94
CA VAL A 343 20.20 -27.97 8.38
C VAL A 343 19.47 -28.87 9.34
N LEU A 344 19.33 -28.46 10.58
CA LEU A 344 18.53 -29.16 11.57
C LEU A 344 17.16 -28.48 11.72
N ALA A 345 16.16 -29.25 12.10
CA ALA A 345 14.80 -28.83 12.37
C ALA A 345 14.43 -29.20 13.80
N ASN A 346 14.09 -28.20 14.61
CA ASN A 346 13.58 -28.40 15.97
C ASN A 346 12.04 -28.33 15.95
N PRO A 347 11.33 -29.42 16.30
CA PRO A 347 9.86 -29.41 16.31
C PRO A 347 9.32 -28.61 17.50
N ILE A 348 8.33 -27.74 17.25
CA ILE A 348 7.61 -26.95 18.23
C ILE A 348 6.14 -27.40 18.25
N LEU A 349 5.52 -27.44 19.43
CA LEU A 349 4.14 -27.89 19.62
C LEU A 349 3.86 -29.29 19.01
N GLY A 350 4.74 -30.24 19.29
CA GLY A 350 4.57 -31.62 18.82
C GLY A 350 4.76 -31.78 17.30
N GLY A 351 5.49 -30.86 16.67
CA GLY A 351 5.77 -30.88 15.22
C GLY A 351 4.81 -30.02 14.38
N LEU A 352 3.91 -29.24 15.03
CA LEU A 352 3.06 -28.29 14.31
C LEU A 352 3.88 -27.20 13.62
N HIS A 353 4.97 -26.75 14.24
CA HIS A 353 5.98 -25.87 13.67
C HIS A 353 7.36 -26.45 13.78
N HIS A 354 8.28 -25.96 12.94
CA HIS A 354 9.69 -26.32 12.98
C HIS A 354 10.54 -25.06 12.92
N GLU A 355 11.54 -25.01 13.79
CA GLU A 355 12.59 -23.99 13.73
C GLU A 355 13.83 -24.61 13.08
N TYR A 356 14.39 -23.91 12.10
CA TYR A 356 15.52 -24.37 11.32
C TYR A 356 16.78 -23.62 11.73
N PHE A 357 17.87 -24.34 11.92
CA PHE A 357 19.19 -23.77 12.23
C PHE A 357 20.31 -24.55 11.54
N LEU A 358 21.45 -23.88 11.42
CA LEU A 358 22.65 -24.47 10.82
C LEU A 358 23.52 -25.07 11.92
N GLU A 359 23.95 -26.33 11.74
CA GLU A 359 24.93 -26.96 12.58
C GLU A 359 26.15 -27.33 11.73
N PRO A 360 27.40 -27.14 12.24
CA PRO A 360 28.58 -27.62 11.50
C PRO A 360 28.45 -29.13 11.23
N ALA A 361 28.58 -29.49 9.96
CA ALA A 361 28.62 -30.92 9.60
C ALA A 361 29.91 -31.51 10.22
N CYS A 362 29.77 -32.46 11.14
CA CYS A 362 30.91 -33.22 11.62
C CYS A 362 31.60 -33.89 10.41
N ALA A 363 32.91 -33.59 10.24
CA ALA A 363 33.74 -34.19 9.22
C ALA A 363 33.95 -35.71 9.50
#